data_5bea783eebc434112f930c6d03af92f6
#
_entry.id   5bea783eebc434112f930c6d03af92f6
#
_cell.length_a   1.000
_cell.length_b   1.000
_cell.length_c   1.000
_cell.angle_alpha   90.00
_cell.angle_beta   90.00
_cell.angle_gamma   90.00
#
_symmetry.space_group_name_H-M   'P 1'
#
loop_
_entity.id
_entity.type
_entity.pdbx_description
1 polymer ?
#
loop_
_entity_poly.entity_id
_entity_poly.type
_entity_poly.pdbx_seq_one_letter_code
_entity_poly.pdbx_strand_id
1 'polypeptide(L)'
;GDVNLWGIEDGKDGYDYVEWIAKQPWCNGKTSFFGNSGVCMVVWRIAAQQPPHLSCIAAWEGTGNMYTESLTFNGIPRPGFENGIVTACACKNWIEDLGNMYLKHPYYDAYWRSKTPVWENIKVPAYVCGGMCHFHLRGSVVGFRKIRSPKKWLRLHRDMEWPDTYNPDNM
;
A
#
# COMPACT_ATOMS: atom_id res chain seq x y z
N GLY A 1 5.50 19.72 -0.95
CA GLY A 1 4.51 19.68 0.11
C GLY A 1 4.98 18.85 1.29
N ASP A 2 4.23 18.87 2.35
CA ASP A 2 4.48 18.03 3.52
C ASP A 2 4.14 16.58 3.21
N VAL A 3 4.88 15.64 3.81
CA VAL A 3 4.72 14.22 3.54
C VAL A 3 3.86 13.58 4.63
N ASN A 4 2.65 13.20 4.26
CA ASN A 4 1.70 12.46 5.10
C ASN A 4 1.69 10.99 4.64
N LEU A 5 2.57 10.18 5.23
CA LEU A 5 2.85 8.82 4.78
C LEU A 5 1.60 7.93 4.79
N TRP A 6 1.38 7.25 3.67
CA TRP A 6 0.32 6.27 3.46
C TRP A 6 -1.08 6.75 3.84
N GLY A 7 -1.34 8.03 3.56
CA GLY A 7 -2.64 8.67 3.75
C GLY A 7 -3.54 8.58 2.51
N ILE A 8 -4.71 9.21 2.62
CA ILE A 8 -5.65 9.32 1.49
C ILE A 8 -5.08 10.20 0.38
N GLU A 9 -4.19 11.12 0.72
CA GLU A 9 -3.52 12.05 -0.21
C GLU A 9 -2.67 11.28 -1.22
N ASP A 10 -1.90 10.26 -0.78
CA ASP A 10 -1.15 9.39 -1.68
C ASP A 10 -2.06 8.74 -2.73
N GLY A 11 -3.28 8.39 -2.33
CA GLY A 11 -4.27 7.84 -3.25
C GLY A 11 -4.74 8.85 -4.29
N LYS A 12 -4.98 10.09 -3.89
CA LYS A 12 -5.40 11.20 -4.77
C LYS A 12 -4.31 11.61 -5.74
N ASP A 13 -3.09 11.80 -5.24
CA ASP A 13 -1.93 12.14 -6.06
C ASP A 13 -1.66 11.03 -7.09
N GLY A 14 -1.77 9.77 -6.66
CA GLY A 14 -1.65 8.63 -7.57
C GLY A 14 -2.80 8.53 -8.58
N TYR A 15 -4.03 8.93 -8.21
CA TYR A 15 -5.13 9.06 -9.17
C TYR A 15 -4.78 10.08 -10.26
N ASP A 16 -4.36 11.26 -9.88
CA ASP A 16 -3.99 12.32 -10.83
C ASP A 16 -2.82 11.88 -11.73
N TYR A 17 -1.85 11.17 -11.16
CA TYR A 17 -0.72 10.62 -11.91
C TYR A 17 -1.16 9.58 -12.95
N VAL A 18 -2.04 8.64 -12.58
CA VAL A 18 -2.62 7.66 -13.51
C VAL A 18 -3.34 8.34 -14.67
N GLU A 19 -4.19 9.32 -14.36
CA GLU A 19 -4.95 10.07 -15.35
C GLU A 19 -4.06 10.97 -16.23
N TRP A 20 -2.97 11.48 -15.68
CA TRP A 20 -1.98 12.22 -16.46
C TRP A 20 -1.23 11.30 -17.44
N ILE A 21 -0.76 10.13 -16.98
CA ILE A 21 -0.08 9.14 -17.84
C ILE A 21 -1.00 8.73 -19.00
N ALA A 22 -2.26 8.44 -18.72
CA ALA A 22 -3.20 7.96 -19.70
C ALA A 22 -3.43 8.94 -20.88
N LYS A 23 -3.19 10.23 -20.64
CA LYS A 23 -3.32 11.31 -21.64
C LYS A 23 -2.05 11.52 -22.46
N GLN A 24 -0.95 10.85 -22.13
CA GLN A 24 0.30 11.07 -22.86
C GLN A 24 0.28 10.39 -24.23
N PRO A 25 0.91 10.99 -25.26
CA PRO A 25 0.88 10.45 -26.64
C PRO A 25 1.57 9.09 -26.79
N TRP A 26 2.39 8.70 -25.82
CA TRP A 26 3.07 7.41 -25.78
C TRP A 26 2.27 6.35 -25.00
N CYS A 27 1.17 6.71 -24.37
CA CYS A 27 0.32 5.80 -23.61
C CYS A 27 -0.87 5.34 -24.44
N ASN A 28 -1.22 4.07 -24.34
CA ASN A 28 -2.40 3.51 -25.02
C ASN A 28 -3.71 3.74 -24.23
N GLY A 29 -3.70 4.61 -23.24
CA GLY A 29 -4.84 4.90 -22.36
C GLY A 29 -5.08 3.85 -21.27
N LYS A 30 -4.16 2.90 -21.08
CA LYS A 30 -4.23 1.90 -20.01
C LYS A 30 -3.00 1.99 -19.13
N THR A 31 -3.22 2.12 -17.85
CA THR A 31 -2.14 2.13 -16.85
C THR A 31 -2.28 0.92 -15.93
N SER A 32 -1.18 0.55 -15.32
CA SER A 32 -1.14 -0.43 -14.24
C SER A 32 -0.22 0.08 -13.14
N PHE A 33 -0.47 -0.35 -11.92
CA PHE A 33 0.40 0.00 -10.81
C PHE A 33 0.91 -1.26 -10.15
N PHE A 34 2.23 -1.34 -10.04
CA PHE A 34 2.94 -2.37 -9.30
C PHE A 34 3.63 -1.74 -8.11
N GLY A 35 3.63 -2.41 -6.98
CA GLY A 35 4.39 -1.95 -5.83
C GLY A 35 4.64 -3.04 -4.81
N ASN A 36 5.83 -2.98 -4.24
CA ASN A 36 6.26 -3.84 -3.15
C ASN A 36 6.37 -3.00 -1.87
N SER A 37 6.05 -3.58 -0.70
CA SER A 37 6.23 -2.97 0.62
C SER A 37 5.53 -1.60 0.76
N GLY A 38 6.24 -0.55 1.09
CA GLY A 38 5.69 0.81 1.20
C GLY A 38 5.01 1.32 -0.07
N VAL A 39 5.52 0.94 -1.25
CA VAL A 39 4.87 1.27 -2.53
C VAL A 39 3.58 0.47 -2.71
N CYS A 40 3.51 -0.78 -2.27
CA CYS A 40 2.26 -1.55 -2.26
C CYS A 40 1.17 -0.86 -1.41
N MET A 41 1.56 -0.25 -0.32
CA MET A 41 0.62 0.52 0.52
C MET A 41 -0.01 1.69 -0.27
N VAL A 42 0.77 2.34 -1.14
CA VAL A 42 0.27 3.37 -2.06
C VAL A 42 -0.61 2.77 -3.15
N VAL A 43 -0.25 1.61 -3.72
CA VAL A 43 -1.06 0.91 -4.73
C VAL A 43 -2.50 0.67 -4.26
N TRP A 44 -2.67 0.22 -3.01
CA TRP A 44 -4.00 0.03 -2.43
C TRP A 44 -4.81 1.32 -2.37
N ARG A 45 -4.16 2.43 -2.02
CA ARG A 45 -4.82 3.74 -1.89
C ARG A 45 -5.20 4.33 -3.23
N ILE A 46 -4.34 4.20 -4.23
CA ILE A 46 -4.63 4.62 -5.62
C ILE A 46 -5.82 3.83 -6.18
N ALA A 47 -5.79 2.51 -6.05
CA ALA A 47 -6.85 1.65 -6.57
C ALA A 47 -8.21 1.93 -5.88
N ALA A 48 -8.20 2.33 -4.61
CA ALA A 48 -9.40 2.72 -3.87
C ALA A 48 -10.01 4.04 -4.35
N GLN A 49 -9.24 4.92 -5.03
CA GLN A 49 -9.77 6.13 -5.67
C GLN A 49 -10.44 5.84 -7.02
N GLN A 50 -10.30 4.65 -7.56
CA GLN A 50 -10.92 4.21 -8.82
C GLN A 50 -10.58 5.08 -10.04
N PRO A 51 -9.29 5.37 -10.34
CA PRO A 51 -8.97 6.12 -11.53
C PRO A 51 -9.43 5.34 -12.78
N PRO A 52 -10.16 6.00 -13.72
CA PRO A 52 -10.77 5.35 -14.87
C PRO A 52 -9.80 4.59 -15.78
N HIS A 53 -8.56 5.07 -15.88
CA HIS A 53 -7.53 4.46 -16.72
C HIS A 53 -6.64 3.45 -16.00
N LEU A 54 -6.91 3.13 -14.72
CA LEU A 54 -6.23 2.07 -14.01
C LEU A 54 -6.81 0.70 -14.42
N SER A 55 -6.06 -0.07 -15.17
CA SER A 55 -6.50 -1.35 -15.76
C SER A 55 -6.30 -2.54 -14.83
N CYS A 56 -5.26 -2.53 -14.02
CA CYS A 56 -4.97 -3.57 -13.02
C CYS A 56 -3.94 -3.10 -12.01
N ILE A 57 -3.79 -3.87 -10.93
CA ILE A 57 -2.75 -3.67 -9.94
C ILE A 57 -2.01 -4.97 -9.63
N ALA A 58 -0.73 -4.83 -9.27
CA ALA A 58 0.06 -5.88 -8.66
C ALA A 58 0.55 -5.39 -7.28
N ALA A 59 -0.10 -5.86 -6.23
CA ALA A 59 0.13 -5.44 -4.86
C ALA A 59 0.94 -6.51 -4.12
N TRP A 60 2.22 -6.23 -3.92
CA TRP A 60 3.17 -7.17 -3.35
C TRP A 60 3.59 -6.73 -1.96
N GLU A 61 3.35 -7.62 -0.99
CA GLU A 61 3.90 -7.54 0.36
C GLU A 61 3.72 -6.18 1.05
N GLY A 62 2.48 -5.70 1.07
CA GLY A 62 2.16 -4.45 1.74
C GLY A 62 0.96 -4.58 2.66
N THR A 63 0.82 -3.60 3.53
CA THR A 63 -0.31 -3.50 4.44
C THR A 63 -1.31 -2.44 3.98
N GLY A 64 -2.54 -2.57 4.39
CA GLY A 64 -3.54 -1.55 4.17
C GLY A 64 -3.93 -0.82 5.43
N ASN A 65 -3.99 -1.52 6.55
CA ASN A 65 -4.35 -0.94 7.83
C ASN A 65 -3.11 -0.76 8.71
N MET A 66 -2.64 0.48 8.83
CA MET A 66 -1.43 0.79 9.57
C MET A 66 -1.54 0.46 11.06
N TYR A 67 -2.72 0.59 11.64
CA TYR A 67 -2.92 0.31 13.06
C TYR A 67 -2.89 -1.19 13.40
N THR A 68 -3.49 -2.04 12.56
CA THR A 68 -3.61 -3.47 12.89
C THR A 68 -2.50 -4.33 12.31
N GLU A 69 -1.75 -3.82 11.33
CA GLU A 69 -0.89 -4.63 10.49
C GLU A 69 0.57 -4.17 10.44
N SER A 70 0.86 -2.91 10.78
CA SER A 70 2.22 -2.37 10.65
C SER A 70 2.69 -1.61 11.88
N LEU A 71 2.23 -0.36 12.09
CA LEU A 71 2.69 0.52 13.16
C LEU A 71 2.37 0.01 14.55
N THR A 72 1.24 -0.64 14.68
CA THR A 72 0.92 -1.44 15.84
C THR A 72 0.43 -2.82 15.41
N PHE A 73 0.47 -3.78 16.32
CA PHE A 73 -0.26 -5.02 16.16
C PHE A 73 -1.51 -4.97 17.04
N ASN A 74 -2.61 -4.43 16.46
CA ASN A 74 -3.87 -4.21 17.19
C ASN A 74 -3.67 -3.38 18.50
N GLY A 75 -2.91 -2.28 18.39
CA GLY A 75 -2.65 -1.38 19.52
C GLY A 75 -1.35 -1.63 20.29
N ILE A 76 -0.62 -2.70 20.00
CA ILE A 76 0.71 -2.94 20.56
C ILE A 76 1.75 -2.22 19.70
N PRO A 77 2.43 -1.17 20.19
CA PRO A 77 3.34 -0.36 19.38
C PRO A 77 4.58 -1.12 18.91
N ARG A 78 5.08 -0.72 17.74
CA ARG A 78 6.35 -1.19 17.14
C ARG A 78 7.25 -0.02 16.75
N PRO A 79 7.78 0.74 17.69
CA PRO A 79 8.46 2.00 17.36
C PRO A 79 9.78 1.84 16.61
N GLY A 80 10.47 0.73 16.75
CA GLY A 80 11.83 0.56 16.23
C GLY A 80 11.91 0.61 14.71
N PHE A 81 11.18 -0.24 14.02
CA PHE A 81 11.20 -0.33 12.57
C PHE A 81 10.59 0.92 11.91
N GLU A 82 9.46 1.38 12.42
CA GLU A 82 8.73 2.51 11.83
C GLU A 82 9.48 3.84 11.99
N ASN A 83 10.17 4.04 13.10
CA ASN A 83 11.08 5.19 13.27
C ASN A 83 12.26 5.14 12.28
N GLY A 84 12.78 3.95 12.00
CA GLY A 84 13.77 3.73 10.96
C GLY A 84 13.26 4.12 9.57
N ILE A 85 12.04 3.73 9.23
CA ILE A 85 11.40 4.08 7.95
C ILE A 85 11.20 5.60 7.82
N VAL A 86 10.65 6.25 8.86
CA VAL A 86 10.49 7.72 8.87
C VAL A 86 11.82 8.42 8.66
N THR A 87 12.87 7.97 9.33
CA THR A 87 14.22 8.50 9.16
C THR A 87 14.76 8.28 7.75
N ALA A 88 14.54 7.10 7.17
CA ALA A 88 14.97 6.79 5.82
C ALA A 88 14.24 7.62 4.75
N CYS A 89 13.00 8.02 5.00
CA CYS A 89 12.22 8.89 4.13
C CYS A 89 12.48 10.37 4.39
N ALA A 90 13.38 10.73 5.32
CA ALA A 90 13.66 12.12 5.66
C ALA A 90 14.07 12.95 4.45
N CYS A 91 13.53 14.13 4.32
CA CYS A 91 13.77 15.08 3.23
C CYS A 91 13.78 16.52 3.77
N LYS A 92 13.82 17.51 2.88
CA LYS A 92 13.75 18.92 3.27
C LYS A 92 12.36 19.40 3.68
N ASN A 93 11.33 18.62 3.36
CA ASN A 93 9.96 18.93 3.71
C ASN A 93 9.59 18.33 5.05
N TRP A 94 8.50 18.78 5.63
CA TRP A 94 7.91 18.14 6.79
C TRP A 94 7.47 16.72 6.44
N ILE A 95 7.83 15.78 7.31
CA ILE A 95 7.36 14.41 7.26
C ILE A 95 6.61 14.10 8.56
N GLU A 96 5.52 13.39 8.45
CA GLU A 96 4.75 12.95 9.59
C GLU A 96 5.57 12.00 10.47
N ASP A 97 5.56 12.24 11.78
CA ASP A 97 6.15 11.32 12.76
C ASP A 97 5.24 10.11 12.99
N LEU A 98 5.08 9.36 11.91
CA LEU A 98 4.15 8.22 11.86
C LEU A 98 4.46 7.17 12.93
N GLY A 99 5.74 6.95 13.21
CA GLY A 99 6.20 5.96 14.20
C GLY A 99 5.74 6.25 15.64
N ASN A 100 5.44 7.50 15.96
CA ASN A 100 4.99 7.92 17.29
C ASN A 100 3.51 8.34 17.33
N MET A 101 2.79 8.26 16.22
CA MET A 101 1.37 8.66 16.20
C MET A 101 0.47 7.80 17.09
N TYR A 102 0.88 6.59 17.44
CA TYR A 102 0.16 5.78 18.42
C TYR A 102 0.06 6.43 19.81
N LEU A 103 0.99 7.33 20.16
CA LEU A 103 0.93 8.08 21.42
C LEU A 103 -0.22 9.09 21.44
N LYS A 104 -0.54 9.68 20.28
CA LYS A 104 -1.66 10.61 20.11
C LYS A 104 -2.97 9.88 19.81
N HIS A 105 -2.88 8.75 19.13
CA HIS A 105 -3.99 7.94 18.65
C HIS A 105 -3.86 6.50 19.12
N PRO A 106 -4.00 6.24 20.47
CA PRO A 106 -3.78 4.91 21.03
C PRO A 106 -4.86 3.89 20.62
N TYR A 107 -5.99 4.37 20.14
CA TYR A 107 -7.10 3.54 19.67
C TYR A 107 -7.36 3.74 18.18
N TYR A 108 -8.04 2.79 17.54
CA TYR A 108 -8.42 2.89 16.14
C TYR A 108 -9.48 3.96 15.92
N ASP A 109 -9.05 5.17 15.64
CA ASP A 109 -9.86 6.38 15.48
C ASP A 109 -9.91 6.89 14.02
N ALA A 110 -10.34 8.13 13.83
CA ALA A 110 -10.42 8.76 12.52
C ALA A 110 -9.06 8.88 11.82
N TYR A 111 -7.98 9.10 12.59
CA TYR A 111 -6.63 9.17 12.04
C TYR A 111 -6.23 7.85 11.36
N TRP A 112 -6.37 6.72 12.06
CA TRP A 112 -6.03 5.41 11.49
C TRP A 112 -6.96 5.00 10.35
N ARG A 113 -8.22 5.42 10.40
CA ARG A 113 -9.15 5.24 9.28
C ARG A 113 -8.71 5.98 8.03
N SER A 114 -8.18 7.19 8.16
CA SER A 114 -7.65 7.96 7.02
C SER A 114 -6.43 7.30 6.37
N LYS A 115 -5.74 6.44 7.11
CA LYS A 115 -4.60 5.64 6.62
C LYS A 115 -4.97 4.22 6.19
N THR A 116 -6.25 3.94 6.05
CA THR A 116 -6.74 2.63 5.59
C THR A 116 -7.51 2.82 4.27
N PRO A 117 -7.19 2.09 3.21
CA PRO A 117 -7.91 2.22 1.95
C PRO A 117 -9.37 1.76 2.10
N VAL A 118 -10.27 2.34 1.33
CA VAL A 118 -11.64 1.87 1.19
C VAL A 118 -11.62 0.63 0.30
N TRP A 119 -11.46 -0.53 0.90
CA TRP A 119 -11.24 -1.81 0.20
C TRP A 119 -12.33 -2.16 -0.81
N GLU A 120 -13.57 -1.83 -0.51
CA GLU A 120 -14.74 -2.11 -1.32
C GLU A 120 -14.73 -1.37 -2.65
N ASN A 121 -13.96 -0.29 -2.74
CA ASN A 121 -13.80 0.48 -3.96
C ASN A 121 -12.81 -0.16 -4.94
N ILE A 122 -11.96 -1.09 -4.48
CA ILE A 122 -10.97 -1.73 -5.34
C ILE A 122 -11.63 -2.83 -6.15
N LYS A 123 -11.88 -2.54 -7.43
CA LYS A 123 -12.61 -3.41 -8.38
C LYS A 123 -11.79 -3.83 -9.59
N VAL A 124 -10.64 -3.19 -9.83
CA VAL A 124 -9.74 -3.55 -10.93
C VAL A 124 -9.12 -4.93 -10.70
N PRO A 125 -8.75 -5.66 -11.76
CA PRO A 125 -7.99 -6.90 -11.65
C PRO A 125 -6.78 -6.73 -10.74
N ALA A 126 -6.57 -7.68 -9.83
CA ALA A 126 -5.53 -7.56 -8.81
C ALA A 126 -4.72 -8.84 -8.64
N TYR A 127 -3.40 -8.73 -8.78
CA TYR A 127 -2.47 -9.78 -8.42
C TYR A 127 -1.82 -9.42 -7.08
N VAL A 128 -2.13 -10.18 -6.06
CA VAL A 128 -1.64 -9.96 -4.68
C VAL A 128 -0.59 -10.99 -4.34
N CYS A 129 0.55 -10.54 -3.84
CA CYS A 129 1.63 -11.42 -3.42
C CYS A 129 1.97 -11.20 -1.94
N GLY A 130 2.29 -12.26 -1.22
CA GLY A 130 2.68 -12.20 0.19
C GLY A 130 3.69 -13.27 0.59
N GLY A 131 4.77 -12.86 1.24
CA GLY A 131 5.77 -13.75 1.82
C GLY A 131 5.29 -14.36 3.14
N MET A 132 5.35 -15.68 3.25
CA MET A 132 4.87 -16.40 4.44
C MET A 132 5.69 -16.09 5.69
N CYS A 133 6.95 -15.71 5.51
CA CYS A 133 7.85 -15.32 6.60
C CYS A 133 7.95 -13.81 6.81
N HIS A 134 7.10 -13.03 6.13
CA HIS A 134 7.17 -11.58 6.16
C HIS A 134 6.06 -10.96 7.01
N PHE A 135 6.36 -9.84 7.69
CA PHE A 135 5.36 -9.17 8.54
C PHE A 135 4.19 -8.56 7.75
N HIS A 136 4.32 -8.39 6.44
CA HIS A 136 3.24 -7.94 5.56
C HIS A 136 2.26 -9.06 5.16
N LEU A 137 2.51 -10.33 5.50
CA LEU A 137 1.63 -11.44 5.13
C LEU A 137 0.16 -11.15 5.49
N ARG A 138 -0.07 -10.69 6.72
CA ARG A 138 -1.43 -10.35 7.19
C ARG A 138 -2.08 -9.31 6.27
N GLY A 139 -1.37 -8.25 5.94
CA GLY A 139 -1.88 -7.17 5.08
C GLY A 139 -2.24 -7.66 3.68
N SER A 140 -1.37 -8.46 3.07
CA SER A 140 -1.62 -9.06 1.76
C SER A 140 -2.87 -9.94 1.76
N VAL A 141 -3.01 -10.83 2.74
CA VAL A 141 -4.17 -11.73 2.85
C VAL A 141 -5.46 -10.95 3.15
N VAL A 142 -5.41 -9.98 4.05
CA VAL A 142 -6.57 -9.14 4.41
C VAL A 142 -6.98 -8.30 3.19
N GLY A 143 -6.03 -7.67 2.50
CA GLY A 143 -6.29 -6.92 1.28
C GLY A 143 -6.97 -7.79 0.23
N PHE A 144 -6.38 -8.95 -0.10
CA PHE A 144 -6.98 -9.90 -1.04
C PHE A 144 -8.42 -10.28 -0.69
N ARG A 145 -8.72 -10.50 0.59
CA ARG A 145 -10.07 -10.88 1.02
C ARG A 145 -11.08 -9.75 0.91
N LYS A 146 -10.65 -8.51 1.19
CA LYS A 146 -11.56 -7.34 1.29
C LYS A 146 -11.85 -6.68 -0.05
N ILE A 147 -10.92 -6.71 -1.02
CA ILE A 147 -11.15 -6.08 -2.33
C ILE A 147 -12.32 -6.75 -3.06
N ARG A 148 -13.06 -5.94 -3.82
CA ARG A 148 -14.23 -6.37 -4.59
C ARG A 148 -13.92 -6.66 -6.06
N SER A 149 -12.66 -6.85 -6.39
CA SER A 149 -12.27 -7.25 -7.74
C SER A 149 -12.88 -8.62 -8.09
N PRO A 150 -13.54 -8.75 -9.26
CA PRO A 150 -14.02 -10.03 -9.76
C PRO A 150 -12.90 -10.92 -10.29
N LYS A 151 -11.73 -10.33 -10.58
CA LYS A 151 -10.54 -11.01 -11.07
C LYS A 151 -9.38 -10.73 -10.14
N LYS A 152 -9.14 -11.63 -9.21
CA LYS A 152 -8.05 -11.48 -8.24
C LYS A 152 -7.37 -12.80 -7.97
N TRP A 153 -6.05 -12.73 -7.81
CA TRP A 153 -5.19 -13.85 -7.54
C TRP A 153 -4.35 -13.57 -6.30
N LEU A 154 -4.13 -14.58 -5.49
CA LEU A 154 -3.23 -14.53 -4.34
C LEU A 154 -2.11 -15.54 -4.53
N ARG A 155 -0.89 -15.05 -4.53
CA ARG A 155 0.31 -15.88 -4.44
C ARG A 155 0.89 -15.73 -3.04
N LEU A 156 1.16 -16.86 -2.42
CA LEU A 156 1.95 -16.93 -1.19
C LEU A 156 3.25 -17.69 -1.49
N HIS A 157 4.37 -17.12 -1.08
CA HIS A 157 5.69 -17.72 -1.24
C HIS A 157 6.41 -17.83 0.10
N ARG A 158 7.42 -18.69 0.15
CA ARG A 158 8.15 -18.97 1.39
C ARG A 158 9.24 -17.95 1.69
N ASP A 159 9.74 -17.31 0.64
CA ASP A 159 10.91 -16.44 0.73
C ASP A 159 10.53 -15.08 1.33
N MET A 160 11.53 -14.35 1.77
CA MET A 160 11.37 -13.00 2.20
C MET A 160 11.26 -12.07 0.97
N GLU A 161 10.58 -10.97 1.14
CA GLU A 161 10.14 -9.93 0.21
C GLU A 161 10.93 -9.84 -1.11
N TRP A 162 12.18 -9.43 -1.04
CA TRP A 162 12.99 -9.09 -2.22
C TRP A 162 13.46 -10.29 -3.06
N PRO A 163 13.89 -11.42 -2.47
CA PRO A 163 14.33 -12.56 -3.26
C PRO A 163 13.26 -13.12 -4.20
N ASP A 164 11.99 -13.10 -3.81
CA ASP A 164 10.91 -13.57 -4.68
C ASP A 164 10.68 -12.63 -5.86
N THR A 165 10.81 -11.32 -5.63
CA THR A 165 10.64 -10.30 -6.67
C THR A 165 11.72 -10.37 -7.74
N TYR A 166 12.95 -10.71 -7.35
CA TYR A 166 14.11 -10.74 -8.25
C TYR A 166 14.47 -12.13 -8.77
N ASN A 167 13.74 -13.16 -8.38
CA ASN A 167 14.01 -14.51 -8.88
C ASN A 167 13.44 -14.68 -10.29
N PRO A 168 14.28 -14.92 -11.32
CA PRO A 168 13.85 -15.10 -12.70
C PRO A 168 12.82 -16.22 -12.90
N ASP A 169 12.88 -17.27 -12.07
CA ASP A 169 11.96 -18.40 -12.13
C ASP A 169 10.52 -18.02 -11.68
N ASN A 170 10.37 -16.84 -11.09
CA ASN A 170 9.10 -16.33 -10.59
C ASN A 170 8.47 -15.27 -11.50
N MET A 171 9.21 -14.83 -12.52
CA MET A 171 8.73 -13.87 -13.54
C MET A 171 8.25 -14.60 -14.79
#